data_bb938dc7e404989199b9c19fd4259ea9
#
_entry.id   bb938dc7e404989199b9c19fd4259ea9
#
_cell.length_a   1.000
_cell.length_b   1.000
_cell.length_c   1.000
_cell.angle_alpha   90.00
_cell.angle_beta   90.00
_cell.angle_gamma   90.00
#
_symmetry.space_group_name_H-M   'P 1'
#
loop_
_entity.id
_entity.type
_entity.pdbx_description
1 polymer ?
#
loop_
_entity_poly.entity_id
_entity_poly.type
_entity_poly.pdbx_seq_one_letter_code
_entity_poly.pdbx_strand_id
1 'polypeptide(L)'
;MNILNITINKLNLDVIKLQKFFDLFLPKFIRRKIKKKFFNYYFLPTALKILPQTNYPQQFYYNHQKDLITKFKLENRQSSFMTCPHLIALLSMKFKNNQEFSFLDIGGEKIDFYLDLKKNFKNIKYYVFNQKNLLDIFLKLKSDFNLEDLNVISEISEIYNNQYDFVNFGSCIQYFNDYEDLLNKITNKENQYIFFSGMPNYTSDNKVFKKDMVIKQINVLPQINHLYFINKEYFYNIFFKKKYILLFEQKNMTDNVDFSNFKNLLKTTQYTDVLFEKNNS
;
A
#
# COMPACT_ATOMS: atom_id res chain seq x y z
N MET A 1 12.59 17.25 -22.14
CA MET A 1 11.80 16.82 -20.96
C MET A 1 12.40 17.27 -19.62
N ASN A 2 13.74 17.29 -19.46
CA ASN A 2 14.42 17.76 -18.24
C ASN A 2 14.30 19.27 -17.95
N ILE A 3 14.17 20.10 -18.96
CA ILE A 3 14.16 21.57 -18.81
C ILE A 3 12.87 22.07 -18.13
N LEU A 4 11.72 21.47 -18.46
CA LEU A 4 10.44 21.87 -17.87
C LEU A 4 10.35 21.51 -16.37
N ASN A 5 10.86 20.33 -16.00
CA ASN A 5 10.91 19.88 -14.60
C ASN A 5 11.87 20.75 -13.74
N ILE A 6 12.99 21.19 -14.33
CA ILE A 6 13.93 22.12 -13.69
C ILE A 6 13.29 23.49 -13.51
N THR A 7 12.51 23.94 -14.48
CA THR A 7 11.82 25.24 -14.44
C THR A 7 10.70 25.26 -13.41
N ILE A 8 9.92 24.19 -13.31
CA ILE A 8 8.86 24.04 -12.28
C ILE A 8 9.45 24.03 -10.87
N ASN A 9 10.56 23.32 -10.65
CA ASN A 9 11.25 23.30 -9.36
C ASN A 9 11.91 24.65 -9.00
N LYS A 10 12.37 25.41 -9.98
CA LYS A 10 12.97 26.74 -9.75
C LYS A 10 11.93 27.82 -9.48
N LEU A 11 10.71 27.68 -9.98
CA LEU A 11 9.66 28.68 -9.83
C LEU A 11 8.83 28.52 -8.54
N ASN A 12 9.14 27.53 -7.68
CA ASN A 12 8.33 27.26 -6.45
C ASN A 12 6.83 27.28 -6.74
N LEU A 13 6.42 26.84 -7.93
CA LEU A 13 5.03 26.81 -8.33
C LEU A 13 4.29 25.81 -7.43
N ASP A 14 3.30 26.31 -6.73
CA ASP A 14 2.39 25.51 -5.93
C ASP A 14 1.61 24.57 -6.86
N VAL A 15 2.11 23.35 -7.00
CA VAL A 15 1.57 22.33 -7.91
C VAL A 15 0.11 22.00 -7.56
N ILE A 16 -0.24 22.15 -6.27
CA ILE A 16 -1.63 21.95 -5.81
C ILE A 16 -2.53 23.04 -6.37
N LYS A 17 -2.08 24.31 -6.38
CA LYS A 17 -2.83 25.42 -7.00
C LYS A 17 -2.92 25.27 -8.50
N LEU A 18 -1.84 24.86 -9.14
CA LEU A 18 -1.81 24.59 -10.59
C LEU A 18 -2.76 23.44 -10.94
N GLN A 19 -2.80 22.38 -10.15
CA GLN A 19 -3.72 21.28 -10.34
C GLN A 19 -5.18 21.71 -10.16
N LYS A 20 -5.50 22.48 -9.11
CA LYS A 20 -6.84 23.04 -8.91
C LYS A 20 -7.24 23.97 -10.06
N PHE A 21 -6.31 24.79 -10.55
CA PHE A 21 -6.55 25.63 -11.72
C PHE A 21 -6.89 24.79 -12.97
N PHE A 22 -6.11 23.74 -13.26
CA PHE A 22 -6.40 22.84 -14.37
C PHE A 22 -7.72 22.09 -14.19
N ASP A 23 -8.06 21.69 -12.96
CA ASP A 23 -9.31 20.99 -12.67
C ASP A 23 -10.55 21.89 -12.83
N LEU A 24 -10.40 23.19 -12.66
CA LEU A 24 -11.49 24.17 -12.82
C LEU A 24 -11.71 24.60 -14.28
N PHE A 25 -10.65 24.79 -15.05
CA PHE A 25 -10.72 25.47 -16.34
C PHE A 25 -10.57 24.57 -17.58
N LEU A 26 -10.08 23.32 -17.40
CA LEU A 26 -9.87 22.44 -18.55
C LEU A 26 -10.93 21.34 -18.66
N PRO A 27 -11.43 21.05 -19.89
CA PRO A 27 -12.29 19.91 -20.16
C PRO A 27 -11.66 18.57 -19.69
N LYS A 28 -12.50 17.63 -19.22
CA LYS A 28 -12.05 16.35 -18.64
C LYS A 28 -11.04 15.59 -19.49
N PHE A 29 -11.21 15.60 -20.83
CA PHE A 29 -10.31 14.86 -21.74
C PHE A 29 -8.93 15.52 -21.85
N ILE A 30 -8.85 16.85 -21.82
CA ILE A 30 -7.59 17.62 -21.82
C ILE A 30 -6.89 17.44 -20.49
N ARG A 31 -7.63 17.54 -19.37
CA ARG A 31 -7.11 17.28 -18.03
C ARG A 31 -6.45 15.90 -17.93
N ARG A 32 -7.10 14.88 -18.49
CA ARG A 32 -6.60 13.51 -18.47
C ARG A 32 -5.29 13.36 -19.26
N LYS A 33 -5.17 14.03 -20.42
CA LYS A 33 -3.94 14.05 -21.21
C LYS A 33 -2.80 14.80 -20.51
N ILE A 34 -3.09 15.95 -19.92
CA ILE A 34 -2.10 16.77 -19.19
C ILE A 34 -1.67 16.05 -17.93
N LYS A 35 -2.59 15.53 -17.11
CA LYS A 35 -2.27 14.72 -15.93
C LYS A 35 -1.39 13.52 -16.30
N LYS A 36 -1.72 12.81 -17.38
CA LYS A 36 -0.92 11.67 -17.85
C LYS A 36 0.48 12.09 -18.29
N LYS A 37 0.67 13.30 -18.87
CA LYS A 37 1.96 13.77 -19.38
C LYS A 37 2.83 14.42 -18.32
N PHE A 38 2.25 15.08 -17.30
CA PHE A 38 2.96 15.87 -16.32
C PHE A 38 2.94 15.29 -14.91
N PHE A 39 1.99 14.41 -14.59
CA PHE A 39 1.75 13.86 -13.26
C PHE A 39 1.77 12.33 -13.22
N ASN A 40 2.35 11.67 -14.22
CA ASN A 40 2.56 10.24 -14.16
C ASN A 40 3.56 9.92 -13.05
N TYR A 41 3.28 8.88 -12.30
CA TYR A 41 4.27 8.26 -11.44
C TYR A 41 5.43 7.80 -12.31
N TYR A 42 6.62 8.32 -12.07
CA TYR A 42 7.81 7.83 -12.73
C TYR A 42 8.91 7.55 -11.72
N PHE A 43 9.76 6.62 -12.06
CA PHE A 43 10.79 6.12 -11.19
C PHE A 43 12.17 6.47 -11.71
N LEU A 44 13.04 6.84 -10.77
CA LEU A 44 14.44 7.14 -11.02
C LEU A 44 15.33 6.29 -10.16
N PRO A 45 16.48 5.82 -10.68
CA PRO A 45 17.49 5.20 -9.84
C PRO A 45 18.00 6.19 -8.79
N THR A 46 18.43 5.66 -7.64
CA THR A 46 19.04 6.45 -6.57
C THR A 46 20.28 5.73 -6.04
N ALA A 47 21.19 6.49 -5.46
CA ALA A 47 22.36 5.96 -4.75
C ALA A 47 22.03 5.51 -3.31
N LEU A 48 20.83 5.77 -2.83
CA LEU A 48 20.41 5.37 -1.48
C LEU A 48 20.33 3.84 -1.37
N LYS A 49 20.79 3.32 -0.24
CA LYS A 49 20.68 1.89 0.12
C LYS A 49 19.59 1.64 1.16
N ILE A 50 19.21 2.66 1.90
CA ILE A 50 18.24 2.63 2.99
C ILE A 50 17.21 3.72 2.74
N LEU A 51 15.95 3.44 3.05
CA LEU A 51 14.86 4.39 2.90
C LEU A 51 14.96 5.50 3.97
N PRO A 52 14.79 6.76 3.58
CA PRO A 52 14.67 7.85 4.54
C PRO A 52 13.34 7.75 5.31
N GLN A 53 13.34 8.21 6.54
CA GLN A 53 12.09 8.33 7.31
C GLN A 53 11.20 9.40 6.68
N THR A 54 9.90 9.08 6.56
CA THR A 54 8.86 10.01 6.09
C THR A 54 7.98 10.43 7.25
N ASN A 55 7.71 11.73 7.37
CA ASN A 55 6.77 12.27 8.35
C ASN A 55 5.48 12.67 7.65
N TYR A 56 4.35 12.23 8.20
CA TYR A 56 3.02 12.59 7.73
C TYR A 56 2.46 13.76 8.54
N PRO A 57 1.81 14.76 7.91
CA PRO A 57 1.16 15.86 8.63
C PRO A 57 -0.11 15.37 9.35
N GLN A 58 -0.01 15.12 10.65
CA GLN A 58 -1.04 14.48 11.48
C GLN A 58 -2.42 15.13 11.36
N GLN A 59 -2.51 16.47 11.46
CA GLN A 59 -3.80 17.16 11.42
C GLN A 59 -4.52 17.00 10.08
N PHE A 60 -3.77 17.01 8.97
CA PHE A 60 -4.34 16.79 7.64
C PHE A 60 -4.92 15.38 7.52
N TYR A 61 -4.18 14.38 7.97
CA TYR A 61 -4.62 12.98 7.95
C TYR A 61 -5.83 12.76 8.85
N TYR A 62 -5.82 13.29 10.09
CA TYR A 62 -6.97 13.19 10.98
C TYR A 62 -8.25 13.74 10.35
N ASN A 63 -8.19 14.95 9.80
CA ASN A 63 -9.36 15.57 9.15
C ASN A 63 -9.85 14.76 7.96
N HIS A 64 -8.91 14.26 7.15
CA HIS A 64 -9.26 13.40 6.02
C HIS A 64 -9.97 12.12 6.45
N GLN A 65 -9.45 11.41 7.45
CA GLN A 65 -10.07 10.19 7.98
C GLN A 65 -11.44 10.46 8.63
N LYS A 66 -11.56 11.56 9.36
CA LYS A 66 -12.84 12.03 9.91
C LYS A 66 -13.88 12.25 8.82
N ASP A 67 -13.50 12.89 7.71
CA ASP A 67 -14.38 13.09 6.57
C ASP A 67 -14.81 11.77 5.93
N LEU A 68 -13.90 10.78 5.84
CA LEU A 68 -14.23 9.44 5.34
C LEU A 68 -15.26 8.75 6.22
N ILE A 69 -15.10 8.76 7.56
CA ILE A 69 -16.09 8.19 8.50
C ILE A 69 -17.45 8.87 8.33
N THR A 70 -17.46 10.19 8.27
CA THR A 70 -18.69 10.97 8.14
C THR A 70 -19.43 10.61 6.84
N LYS A 71 -18.72 10.59 5.73
CA LYS A 71 -19.27 10.20 4.43
C LYS A 71 -19.76 8.75 4.41
N PHE A 72 -19.00 7.83 5.02
CA PHE A 72 -19.41 6.45 5.12
C PHE A 72 -20.71 6.26 5.90
N LYS A 73 -20.83 6.95 7.04
CA LYS A 73 -22.03 6.88 7.91
C LYS A 73 -23.26 7.56 7.27
N LEU A 74 -23.07 8.75 6.68
CA LEU A 74 -24.17 9.55 6.13
C LEU A 74 -24.65 9.11 4.75
N GLU A 75 -23.72 8.76 3.86
CA GLU A 75 -24.02 8.51 2.46
C GLU A 75 -24.18 7.03 2.15
N ASN A 76 -24.04 6.15 3.14
CA ASN A 76 -23.98 4.68 2.95
C ASN A 76 -23.04 4.30 1.77
N ARG A 77 -22.02 5.11 1.56
CA ARG A 77 -21.07 4.92 0.48
C ARG A 77 -20.32 3.61 0.68
N GLN A 78 -20.20 2.88 -0.40
CA GLN A 78 -19.13 1.89 -0.52
C GLN A 78 -17.82 2.68 -0.47
N SER A 79 -16.88 2.21 0.34
CA SER A 79 -15.59 2.88 0.51
C SER A 79 -14.82 3.00 -0.80
N SER A 80 -13.68 3.65 -0.71
CA SER A 80 -12.62 3.61 -1.72
C SER A 80 -12.05 2.21 -2.00
N PHE A 81 -12.77 1.16 -1.64
CA PHE A 81 -12.52 -0.25 -1.93
C PHE A 81 -12.33 -0.56 -3.41
N MET A 82 -12.71 0.38 -4.25
CA MET A 82 -12.40 0.34 -5.69
C MET A 82 -10.91 0.19 -6.00
N THR A 83 -10.04 0.34 -4.99
CA THR A 83 -8.60 0.10 -5.17
C THR A 83 -8.20 -1.36 -5.05
N CYS A 84 -9.00 -2.21 -4.39
CA CYS A 84 -8.69 -3.63 -4.20
C CYS A 84 -9.96 -4.51 -4.11
N PRO A 85 -10.86 -4.49 -5.13
CA PRO A 85 -12.15 -5.17 -5.08
C PRO A 85 -12.02 -6.70 -4.93
N HIS A 86 -10.92 -7.25 -5.45
CA HIS A 86 -10.63 -8.68 -5.35
C HIS A 86 -10.30 -9.13 -3.91
N LEU A 87 -9.84 -8.23 -3.03
CA LEU A 87 -9.57 -8.60 -1.63
C LEU A 87 -10.87 -9.01 -0.89
N ILE A 88 -11.97 -8.27 -1.09
CA ILE A 88 -13.26 -8.67 -0.52
C ILE A 88 -13.73 -9.99 -1.11
N ALA A 89 -13.59 -10.18 -2.41
CA ALA A 89 -13.94 -11.45 -3.05
C ALA A 89 -13.12 -12.60 -2.45
N LEU A 90 -11.80 -12.43 -2.31
CA LEU A 90 -10.92 -13.43 -1.69
C LEU A 90 -11.32 -13.72 -0.24
N LEU A 91 -11.58 -12.69 0.57
CA LEU A 91 -12.04 -12.87 1.94
C LEU A 91 -13.38 -13.60 2.00
N SER A 92 -14.34 -13.25 1.12
CA SER A 92 -15.66 -13.91 1.06
C SER A 92 -15.58 -15.37 0.60
N MET A 93 -14.57 -15.73 -0.19
CA MET A 93 -14.32 -17.12 -0.58
C MET A 93 -13.70 -17.94 0.56
N LYS A 94 -12.90 -17.32 1.43
CA LYS A 94 -12.16 -18.00 2.50
C LYS A 94 -12.88 -17.99 3.83
N PHE A 95 -13.67 -16.97 4.13
CA PHE A 95 -14.37 -16.80 5.39
C PHE A 95 -15.87 -16.60 5.15
N LYS A 96 -16.68 -17.34 5.89
CA LYS A 96 -18.15 -17.15 5.86
C LYS A 96 -18.51 -15.85 6.58
N ASN A 97 -19.60 -15.19 6.19
CA ASN A 97 -20.01 -13.88 6.75
C ASN A 97 -20.12 -13.85 8.28
N ASN A 98 -20.48 -14.97 8.91
CA ASN A 98 -20.63 -15.09 10.36
C ASN A 98 -19.44 -15.79 11.04
N GLN A 99 -18.40 -16.14 10.29
CA GLN A 99 -17.21 -16.75 10.84
C GLN A 99 -16.39 -15.69 11.57
N GLU A 100 -15.90 -16.01 12.77
CA GLU A 100 -14.89 -15.20 13.44
C GLU A 100 -13.53 -15.44 12.78
N PHE A 101 -12.83 -14.38 12.45
CA PHE A 101 -11.45 -14.43 11.99
C PHE A 101 -10.72 -13.15 12.33
N SER A 102 -9.41 -13.26 12.47
CA SER A 102 -8.50 -12.16 12.77
C SER A 102 -7.86 -11.62 11.48
N PHE A 103 -7.95 -10.31 11.30
CA PHE A 103 -7.41 -9.60 10.14
C PHE A 103 -6.40 -8.56 10.62
N LEU A 104 -5.15 -8.72 10.25
CA LEU A 104 -4.09 -7.75 10.52
C LEU A 104 -3.83 -6.89 9.28
N ASP A 105 -3.99 -5.58 9.41
CA ASP A 105 -3.71 -4.59 8.37
C ASP A 105 -2.41 -3.84 8.67
N ILE A 106 -1.33 -4.27 8.05
CA ILE A 106 -0.02 -3.62 8.17
C ILE A 106 0.08 -2.51 7.13
N GLY A 107 0.40 -1.31 7.59
CA GLY A 107 0.40 -0.11 6.75
C GLY A 107 -1.00 0.42 6.46
N GLY A 108 -2.02 -0.06 7.18
CA GLY A 108 -3.39 0.43 7.06
C GLY A 108 -3.46 1.94 7.21
N GLU A 109 -3.94 2.62 6.17
CA GLU A 109 -3.91 4.08 6.08
C GLU A 109 -5.32 4.69 6.11
N LYS A 110 -6.34 3.89 5.76
CA LYS A 110 -7.70 4.37 5.54
C LYS A 110 -8.70 3.70 6.48
N ILE A 111 -9.37 4.50 7.28
CA ILE A 111 -10.39 4.02 8.22
C ILE A 111 -11.64 3.46 7.52
N ASP A 112 -11.99 3.96 6.33
CA ASP A 112 -13.11 3.47 5.55
C ASP A 112 -12.92 2.00 5.13
N PHE A 113 -11.68 1.53 4.99
CA PHE A 113 -11.37 0.13 4.76
C PHE A 113 -11.83 -0.76 5.93
N TYR A 114 -11.50 -0.37 7.17
CA TYR A 114 -12.01 -1.04 8.36
C TYR A 114 -13.54 -1.06 8.39
N LEU A 115 -14.18 0.07 8.11
CA LEU A 115 -15.65 0.17 8.14
C LEU A 115 -16.31 -0.75 7.12
N ASP A 116 -15.75 -0.87 5.91
CA ASP A 116 -16.25 -1.79 4.90
C ASP A 116 -16.07 -3.25 5.28
N LEU A 117 -14.91 -3.60 5.84
CA LEU A 117 -14.70 -4.96 6.32
C LEU A 117 -15.70 -5.33 7.41
N LYS A 118 -15.94 -4.45 8.37
CA LYS A 118 -16.95 -4.66 9.43
C LYS A 118 -18.37 -4.77 8.88
N LYS A 119 -18.71 -4.04 7.81
CA LYS A 119 -20.01 -4.13 7.16
C LYS A 119 -20.23 -5.49 6.49
N ASN A 120 -19.18 -6.05 5.86
CA ASN A 120 -19.23 -7.30 5.14
C ASN A 120 -19.02 -8.53 6.06
N PHE A 121 -18.21 -8.40 7.10
CA PHE A 121 -17.83 -9.47 8.02
C PHE A 121 -18.08 -9.06 9.46
N LYS A 122 -19.24 -9.41 10.00
CA LYS A 122 -19.71 -8.97 11.33
C LYS A 122 -18.76 -9.35 12.47
N ASN A 123 -18.16 -10.54 12.38
CA ASN A 123 -17.33 -11.12 13.45
C ASN A 123 -15.81 -10.99 13.16
N ILE A 124 -15.42 -10.06 12.29
CA ILE A 124 -14.01 -9.78 12.04
C ILE A 124 -13.38 -9.11 13.28
N LYS A 125 -12.23 -9.64 13.71
CA LYS A 125 -11.32 -8.98 14.65
C LYS A 125 -10.28 -8.23 13.85
N TYR A 126 -10.46 -6.93 13.69
CA TYR A 126 -9.58 -6.09 12.87
C TYR A 126 -8.50 -5.46 13.71
N TYR A 127 -7.26 -5.64 13.27
CA TYR A 127 -6.05 -5.09 13.87
C TYR A 127 -5.35 -4.19 12.85
N VAL A 128 -4.91 -3.00 13.27
CA VAL A 128 -4.15 -2.10 12.41
C VAL A 128 -2.80 -1.77 13.03
N PHE A 129 -1.77 -1.83 12.19
CA PHE A 129 -0.42 -1.40 12.53
C PHE A 129 0.12 -0.44 11.47
N ASN A 130 0.73 0.65 11.91
CA ASN A 130 1.35 1.63 11.02
C ASN A 130 2.45 2.41 11.78
N GLN A 131 3.00 3.45 11.18
CA GLN A 131 3.90 4.39 11.85
C GLN A 131 3.18 5.09 13.02
N LYS A 132 3.91 5.38 14.08
CA LYS A 132 3.38 5.91 15.35
C LYS A 132 2.43 7.10 15.16
N ASN A 133 2.81 8.07 14.32
CA ASN A 133 1.97 9.25 14.07
C ASN A 133 0.60 8.93 13.43
N LEU A 134 0.50 7.86 12.65
CA LEU A 134 -0.78 7.38 12.11
C LEU A 134 -1.55 6.55 13.13
N LEU A 135 -0.87 5.76 13.97
CA LEU A 135 -1.49 5.02 15.07
C LEU A 135 -2.16 5.98 16.08
N ASP A 136 -1.52 7.10 16.41
CA ASP A 136 -2.09 8.12 17.27
C ASP A 136 -3.41 8.69 16.69
N ILE A 137 -3.47 8.82 15.35
CA ILE A 137 -4.71 9.23 14.66
C ILE A 137 -5.78 8.14 14.78
N PHE A 138 -5.45 6.87 14.58
CA PHE A 138 -6.42 5.77 14.73
C PHE A 138 -6.94 5.66 16.16
N LEU A 139 -6.08 5.82 17.16
CA LEU A 139 -6.50 5.86 18.58
C LEU A 139 -7.48 6.99 18.85
N LYS A 140 -7.20 8.18 18.33
CA LYS A 140 -8.09 9.33 18.44
C LYS A 140 -9.42 9.10 17.74
N LEU A 141 -9.41 8.57 16.51
CA LEU A 141 -10.63 8.24 15.78
C LEU A 141 -11.44 7.15 16.47
N LYS A 142 -10.77 6.14 17.04
CA LYS A 142 -11.43 5.10 17.85
C LYS A 142 -12.23 5.71 18.99
N SER A 143 -11.64 6.65 19.73
CA SER A 143 -12.30 7.36 20.81
C SER A 143 -13.43 8.27 20.31
N ASP A 144 -13.15 9.12 19.31
CA ASP A 144 -14.09 10.15 18.86
C ASP A 144 -15.34 9.57 18.17
N PHE A 145 -15.26 8.36 17.62
CA PHE A 145 -16.32 7.72 16.84
C PHE A 145 -16.83 6.40 17.42
N ASN A 146 -16.41 6.01 18.63
CA ASN A 146 -16.78 4.77 19.32
C ASN A 146 -16.53 3.53 18.42
N LEU A 147 -15.32 3.41 17.88
CA LEU A 147 -14.92 2.26 17.04
C LEU A 147 -14.33 1.16 17.93
N GLU A 148 -15.13 0.56 18.81
CA GLU A 148 -14.68 -0.38 19.84
C GLU A 148 -13.94 -1.59 19.29
N ASP A 149 -14.39 -2.13 18.15
CA ASP A 149 -13.79 -3.29 17.47
C ASP A 149 -12.51 -2.98 16.70
N LEU A 150 -12.09 -1.72 16.62
CA LEU A 150 -10.83 -1.34 16.00
C LEU A 150 -9.68 -1.58 16.99
N ASN A 151 -8.84 -2.56 16.73
CA ASN A 151 -7.67 -2.85 17.55
C ASN A 151 -6.44 -2.18 16.94
N VAL A 152 -5.86 -1.22 17.65
CA VAL A 152 -4.65 -0.50 17.24
C VAL A 152 -3.46 -1.15 17.91
N ILE A 153 -2.55 -1.72 17.12
CA ILE A 153 -1.30 -2.31 17.60
C ILE A 153 -0.27 -1.21 17.71
N SER A 154 0.26 -0.99 18.92
CA SER A 154 1.21 0.08 19.18
C SER A 154 2.66 -0.32 18.92
N GLU A 155 2.98 -1.60 19.13
CA GLU A 155 4.34 -2.11 19.03
C GLU A 155 4.43 -3.28 18.05
N ILE A 156 5.43 -3.28 17.20
CA ILE A 156 5.64 -4.34 16.21
C ILE A 156 5.86 -5.72 16.87
N SER A 157 6.34 -5.76 18.10
CA SER A 157 6.50 -6.99 18.90
C SER A 157 5.16 -7.70 19.13
N GLU A 158 4.06 -6.98 19.22
CA GLU A 158 2.73 -7.56 19.36
C GLU A 158 2.36 -8.39 18.11
N ILE A 159 2.72 -7.91 16.93
CA ILE A 159 2.55 -8.66 15.67
C ILE A 159 3.33 -9.96 15.70
N TYR A 160 4.58 -9.91 16.22
CA TYR A 160 5.44 -11.08 16.26
C TYR A 160 5.01 -12.13 17.30
N ASN A 161 4.20 -11.75 18.28
CA ASN A 161 3.74 -12.64 19.35
C ASN A 161 2.38 -13.29 19.05
N ASN A 162 1.64 -12.79 18.08
CA ASN A 162 0.31 -13.27 17.74
C ASN A 162 0.27 -13.96 16.37
N GLN A 163 -0.74 -14.78 16.18
CA GLN A 163 -1.10 -15.38 14.90
C GLN A 163 -2.39 -14.75 14.39
N TYR A 164 -2.48 -14.54 13.08
CA TYR A 164 -3.65 -13.97 12.41
C TYR A 164 -4.10 -14.88 11.28
N ASP A 165 -5.42 -14.95 11.07
CA ASP A 165 -5.97 -15.72 9.97
C ASP A 165 -5.65 -15.08 8.62
N PHE A 166 -5.64 -13.75 8.58
CA PHE A 166 -5.30 -12.98 7.39
C PHE A 166 -4.40 -11.80 7.72
N VAL A 167 -3.27 -11.69 7.02
CA VAL A 167 -2.36 -10.54 7.10
C VAL A 167 -2.38 -9.79 5.79
N ASN A 168 -2.71 -8.51 5.84
CA ASN A 168 -2.72 -7.60 4.69
C ASN A 168 -1.56 -6.61 4.76
N PHE A 169 -0.85 -6.49 3.64
CA PHE A 169 0.13 -5.43 3.38
C PHE A 169 -0.42 -4.50 2.29
N GLY A 170 -1.19 -3.50 2.70
CA GLY A 170 -1.83 -2.56 1.79
C GLY A 170 -0.85 -1.58 1.17
N SER A 171 -0.16 -1.96 0.09
CA SER A 171 0.81 -1.11 -0.64
C SER A 171 1.91 -0.52 0.23
N CYS A 172 2.36 -1.23 1.26
CA CYS A 172 3.30 -0.70 2.25
C CYS A 172 4.62 -1.46 2.38
N ILE A 173 4.68 -2.74 1.97
CA ILE A 173 5.87 -3.59 2.19
C ILE A 173 7.15 -2.96 1.61
N GLN A 174 7.03 -2.25 0.52
CA GLN A 174 8.12 -1.55 -0.15
C GLN A 174 8.70 -0.38 0.64
N TYR A 175 8.10 0.00 1.77
CA TYR A 175 8.56 1.09 2.63
C TYR A 175 9.23 0.61 3.92
N PHE A 176 9.34 -0.70 4.13
CA PHE A 176 10.03 -1.27 5.29
C PHE A 176 11.50 -1.53 4.98
N ASN A 177 12.41 -0.95 5.76
CA ASN A 177 13.85 -1.18 5.59
C ASN A 177 14.25 -2.64 5.85
N ASP A 178 13.63 -3.27 6.85
CA ASP A 178 13.92 -4.64 7.27
C ASP A 178 12.75 -5.58 6.96
N TYR A 179 12.17 -5.44 5.76
CA TYR A 179 10.97 -6.22 5.40
C TYR A 179 11.22 -7.73 5.41
N GLU A 180 12.46 -8.18 5.14
CA GLU A 180 12.80 -9.61 5.19
C GLU A 180 12.67 -10.17 6.61
N ASP A 181 13.18 -9.45 7.61
CA ASP A 181 13.05 -9.84 9.03
C ASP A 181 11.57 -9.84 9.45
N LEU A 182 10.84 -8.80 9.09
CA LEU A 182 9.40 -8.71 9.31
C LEU A 182 8.65 -9.91 8.71
N LEU A 183 8.91 -10.24 7.45
CA LEU A 183 8.27 -11.37 6.78
C LEU A 183 8.67 -12.72 7.39
N ASN A 184 9.94 -12.89 7.74
CA ASN A 184 10.39 -14.11 8.42
C ASN A 184 9.67 -14.31 9.76
N LYS A 185 9.49 -13.26 10.55
CA LYS A 185 8.78 -13.31 11.84
C LYS A 185 7.28 -13.61 11.64
N ILE A 186 6.63 -12.96 10.68
CA ILE A 186 5.22 -13.17 10.37
C ILE A 186 4.97 -14.59 9.84
N THR A 187 5.82 -15.07 8.93
CA THR A 187 5.65 -16.42 8.36
C THR A 187 5.95 -17.54 9.35
N ASN A 188 6.78 -17.29 10.39
CA ASN A 188 7.02 -18.25 11.46
C ASN A 188 5.83 -18.42 12.40
N LYS A 189 4.84 -17.50 12.40
CA LYS A 189 3.61 -17.60 13.19
C LYS A 189 2.50 -18.39 12.51
N GLU A 190 2.79 -18.97 11.35
CA GLU A 190 1.82 -19.82 10.63
C GLU A 190 0.51 -19.12 10.29
N ASN A 191 0.58 -17.79 10.04
CA ASN A 191 -0.56 -17.03 9.53
C ASN A 191 -1.09 -17.71 8.26
N GLN A 192 -2.42 -17.90 8.18
CA GLN A 192 -2.97 -18.74 7.12
C GLN A 192 -2.87 -18.07 5.74
N TYR A 193 -3.19 -16.77 5.67
CA TYR A 193 -3.17 -16.01 4.44
C TYR A 193 -2.33 -14.75 4.59
N ILE A 194 -1.47 -14.45 3.60
CA ILE A 194 -0.67 -13.21 3.57
C ILE A 194 -0.85 -12.57 2.19
N PHE A 195 -1.43 -11.38 2.17
CA PHE A 195 -1.78 -10.64 0.97
C PHE A 195 -0.95 -9.36 0.84
N PHE A 196 -0.47 -9.10 -0.35
CA PHE A 196 0.23 -7.87 -0.72
C PHE A 196 -0.53 -7.19 -1.84
N SER A 197 -0.95 -5.95 -1.66
CA SER A 197 -1.52 -5.15 -2.73
C SER A 197 -0.53 -4.09 -3.23
N GLY A 198 -0.53 -3.83 -4.53
CA GLY A 198 0.26 -2.76 -5.11
C GLY A 198 1.76 -2.84 -4.80
N MET A 199 2.34 -4.05 -4.84
CA MET A 199 3.76 -4.26 -4.62
C MET A 199 4.56 -3.97 -5.90
N PRO A 200 5.48 -2.97 -5.90
CA PRO A 200 6.33 -2.71 -7.04
C PRO A 200 7.42 -3.78 -7.14
N ASN A 201 7.46 -4.51 -8.23
CA ASN A 201 8.41 -5.59 -8.39
C ASN A 201 8.97 -5.69 -9.81
N TYR A 202 10.06 -6.43 -9.94
CA TYR A 202 10.73 -6.70 -11.19
C TYR A 202 11.26 -8.13 -11.24
N THR A 203 11.44 -8.63 -12.48
CA THR A 203 12.24 -9.81 -12.77
C THR A 203 13.44 -9.40 -13.62
N SER A 204 14.58 -10.08 -13.48
CA SER A 204 15.79 -9.81 -14.26
C SER A 204 16.53 -11.11 -14.57
N ASP A 205 16.94 -11.27 -15.83
CA ASP A 205 17.83 -12.35 -16.24
C ASP A 205 19.29 -12.07 -15.84
N ASN A 206 19.59 -10.83 -15.42
CA ASN A 206 20.93 -10.45 -15.03
C ASN A 206 21.22 -10.84 -13.58
N LYS A 207 22.20 -11.72 -13.37
CA LYS A 207 22.63 -12.19 -12.04
C LYS A 207 23.12 -11.07 -11.11
N VAL A 208 23.46 -9.90 -11.65
CA VAL A 208 23.87 -8.71 -10.87
C VAL A 208 22.69 -8.12 -10.08
N PHE A 209 21.46 -8.24 -10.59
CA PHE A 209 20.24 -7.70 -9.97
C PHE A 209 19.50 -8.77 -9.14
N LYS A 210 20.21 -9.47 -8.26
CA LYS A 210 19.59 -10.48 -7.39
C LYS A 210 18.92 -9.89 -6.15
N LYS A 211 19.15 -8.62 -5.83
CA LYS A 211 18.66 -7.95 -4.63
C LYS A 211 17.76 -6.78 -5.00
N ASP A 212 16.93 -6.41 -4.06
CA ASP A 212 16.07 -5.24 -4.18
C ASP A 212 16.88 -3.96 -4.39
N MET A 213 16.26 -3.00 -5.04
CA MET A 213 16.84 -1.70 -5.30
C MET A 213 16.02 -0.61 -4.61
N VAL A 214 16.69 0.34 -3.97
CA VAL A 214 16.01 1.58 -3.57
C VAL A 214 15.85 2.45 -4.81
N ILE A 215 14.62 2.88 -5.07
CA ILE A 215 14.28 3.77 -6.17
C ILE A 215 13.57 5.00 -5.66
N LYS A 216 13.66 6.07 -6.43
CA LYS A 216 12.95 7.32 -6.18
C LYS A 216 11.68 7.34 -7.01
N GLN A 217 10.55 7.40 -6.34
CA GLN A 217 9.24 7.55 -6.96
C GLN A 217 8.85 9.02 -6.95
N ILE A 218 8.58 9.56 -8.10
CA ILE A 218 8.03 10.91 -8.23
C ILE A 218 6.53 10.75 -8.48
N ASN A 219 5.78 11.11 -7.48
CA ASN A 219 4.33 11.17 -7.51
C ASN A 219 3.88 12.54 -8.06
N VAL A 220 2.75 13.00 -7.62
CA VAL A 220 2.35 14.40 -7.88
C VAL A 220 3.39 15.32 -7.23
N LEU A 221 4.13 16.06 -8.04
CA LEU A 221 5.11 17.04 -7.50
C LEU A 221 4.43 17.96 -6.47
N PRO A 222 5.04 18.25 -5.34
CA PRO A 222 6.44 18.01 -4.99
C PRO A 222 6.71 16.68 -4.25
N GLN A 223 5.75 15.75 -4.16
CA GLN A 223 5.93 14.53 -3.39
C GLN A 223 6.94 13.59 -4.06
N ILE A 224 8.02 13.36 -3.34
CA ILE A 224 9.07 12.41 -3.69
C ILE A 224 9.09 11.35 -2.62
N ASN A 225 8.81 10.11 -3.00
CA ASN A 225 8.92 8.96 -2.13
C ASN A 225 10.13 8.12 -2.54
N HIS A 226 10.74 7.47 -1.56
CA HIS A 226 11.72 6.43 -1.81
C HIS A 226 11.10 5.10 -1.41
N LEU A 227 11.34 4.07 -2.20
CA LEU A 227 10.78 2.74 -1.93
C LEU A 227 11.73 1.66 -2.44
N TYR A 228 11.56 0.45 -1.93
CA TYR A 228 12.21 -0.72 -2.50
C TYR A 228 11.48 -1.16 -3.75
N PHE A 229 12.25 -1.35 -4.82
CA PHE A 229 11.82 -2.07 -6.00
C PHE A 229 12.21 -3.53 -5.81
N ILE A 230 11.23 -4.37 -5.60
CA ILE A 230 11.39 -5.70 -5.02
C ILE A 230 11.74 -6.70 -6.13
N ASN A 231 12.79 -7.49 -5.92
CA ASN A 231 13.06 -8.63 -6.78
C ASN A 231 12.02 -9.72 -6.52
N LYS A 232 11.15 -9.98 -7.50
CA LYS A 232 10.02 -10.89 -7.39
C LYS A 232 10.44 -12.30 -6.97
N GLU A 233 11.44 -12.86 -7.60
CA GLU A 233 11.89 -14.23 -7.33
C GLU A 233 12.46 -14.37 -5.92
N TYR A 234 13.27 -13.39 -5.52
CA TYR A 234 13.84 -13.36 -4.18
C TYR A 234 12.75 -13.25 -3.11
N PHE A 235 11.79 -12.35 -3.31
CA PHE A 235 10.67 -12.14 -2.40
C PHE A 235 9.81 -13.41 -2.26
N TYR A 236 9.44 -14.06 -3.37
CA TYR A 236 8.60 -15.27 -3.36
C TYR A 236 9.31 -16.44 -2.65
N ASN A 237 10.63 -16.54 -2.79
CA ASN A 237 11.41 -17.58 -2.13
C ASN A 237 11.35 -17.50 -0.59
N ILE A 238 11.10 -16.32 0.00
CA ILE A 238 10.89 -16.19 1.46
C ILE A 238 9.68 -17.05 1.87
N PHE A 239 8.60 -16.98 1.11
CA PHE A 239 7.36 -17.72 1.36
C PHE A 239 7.49 -19.20 1.05
N PHE A 240 8.07 -19.56 -0.08
CA PHE A 240 8.21 -20.95 -0.49
C PHE A 240 9.07 -21.75 0.49
N LYS A 241 10.14 -21.16 1.03
CA LYS A 241 10.98 -21.78 2.08
C LYS A 241 10.20 -22.03 3.38
N LYS A 242 9.11 -21.31 3.61
CA LYS A 242 8.24 -21.44 4.79
C LYS A 242 6.96 -22.23 4.50
N LYS A 243 6.95 -23.02 3.41
CA LYS A 243 5.82 -23.85 2.97
C LYS A 243 4.54 -23.04 2.66
N TYR A 244 4.67 -21.81 2.20
CA TYR A 244 3.54 -21.09 1.60
C TYR A 244 3.47 -21.42 0.12
N ILE A 245 2.26 -21.46 -0.42
CA ILE A 245 1.98 -21.57 -1.84
C ILE A 245 1.44 -20.24 -2.36
N LEU A 246 1.77 -19.91 -3.60
CA LEU A 246 1.19 -18.78 -4.30
C LEU A 246 -0.20 -19.15 -4.76
N LEU A 247 -1.22 -18.53 -4.15
CA LEU A 247 -2.62 -18.80 -4.48
C LEU A 247 -3.14 -17.88 -5.58
N PHE A 248 -2.67 -16.64 -5.58
CA PHE A 248 -3.17 -15.61 -6.48
C PHE A 248 -2.08 -14.61 -6.80
N GLU A 249 -1.99 -14.23 -8.05
CA GLU A 249 -1.16 -13.12 -8.54
C GLU A 249 -1.87 -12.42 -9.68
N GLN A 250 -1.95 -11.10 -9.62
CA GLN A 250 -2.41 -10.31 -10.74
C GLN A 250 -1.63 -9.01 -10.85
N LYS A 251 -1.58 -8.48 -12.06
CA LYS A 251 -1.10 -7.14 -12.29
C LYS A 251 -2.09 -6.13 -11.72
N ASN A 252 -1.61 -5.20 -10.89
CA ASN A 252 -2.47 -4.17 -10.33
C ASN A 252 -2.92 -3.20 -11.43
N MET A 253 -4.23 -2.95 -11.53
CA MET A 253 -4.82 -2.15 -12.60
C MET A 253 -4.50 -0.64 -12.50
N THR A 254 -3.89 -0.18 -11.43
CA THR A 254 -3.51 1.23 -11.27
C THR A 254 -2.32 1.66 -12.13
N ASP A 255 -1.99 0.87 -13.14
CA ASP A 255 -0.81 0.91 -13.99
C ASP A 255 -0.66 2.09 -14.94
N ASN A 256 -0.68 3.28 -14.45
CA ASN A 256 -0.11 4.42 -15.19
C ASN A 256 1.33 4.72 -14.73
N VAL A 257 2.11 3.66 -14.50
CA VAL A 257 3.45 3.78 -13.92
C VAL A 257 4.50 3.69 -15.02
N ASP A 258 5.40 4.66 -15.07
CA ASP A 258 6.48 4.68 -16.05
C ASP A 258 7.79 4.13 -15.47
N PHE A 259 8.12 2.91 -15.89
CA PHE A 259 9.40 2.25 -15.58
C PHE A 259 10.42 2.39 -16.73
N SER A 260 10.21 3.31 -17.68
CA SER A 260 11.06 3.42 -18.88
C SER A 260 12.54 3.62 -18.58
N ASN A 261 12.88 4.20 -17.42
CA ASN A 261 14.27 4.38 -17.00
C ASN A 261 15.01 3.06 -16.66
N PHE A 262 14.28 1.94 -16.56
CA PHE A 262 14.80 0.63 -16.21
C PHE A 262 14.70 -0.41 -17.34
N LYS A 263 14.19 -0.03 -18.51
CA LYS A 263 13.91 -0.96 -19.63
C LYS A 263 15.10 -1.83 -20.06
N ASN A 264 16.31 -1.29 -20.00
CA ASN A 264 17.52 -1.99 -20.42
C ASN A 264 18.10 -2.90 -19.34
N LEU A 265 17.62 -2.81 -18.10
CA LEU A 265 18.18 -3.49 -16.95
C LEU A 265 17.28 -4.62 -16.44
N LEU A 266 15.99 -4.52 -16.66
CA LEU A 266 14.97 -5.36 -16.05
C LEU A 266 14.11 -6.02 -17.12
N LYS A 267 13.81 -7.31 -16.92
CA LYS A 267 13.00 -8.09 -17.85
C LYS A 267 11.53 -7.68 -17.79
N THR A 268 11.01 -7.62 -16.59
CA THR A 268 9.61 -7.24 -16.31
C THR A 268 9.56 -6.33 -15.12
N THR A 269 8.81 -5.25 -15.23
CA THR A 269 8.57 -4.29 -14.15
C THR A 269 7.07 -4.04 -14.03
N GLN A 270 6.52 -4.20 -12.84
CA GLN A 270 5.08 -4.06 -12.64
C GLN A 270 4.72 -3.80 -11.18
N TYR A 271 3.49 -3.36 -10.95
CA TYR A 271 2.83 -3.48 -9.66
C TYR A 271 1.97 -4.73 -9.65
N THR A 272 2.06 -5.53 -8.60
CA THR A 272 1.25 -6.75 -8.45
C THR A 272 0.52 -6.80 -7.13
N ASP A 273 -0.61 -7.49 -7.18
CA ASP A 273 -1.30 -7.98 -6.00
C ASP A 273 -1.05 -9.48 -5.90
N VAL A 274 -0.68 -9.95 -4.71
CA VAL A 274 -0.23 -11.33 -4.48
C VAL A 274 -0.82 -11.88 -3.21
N LEU A 275 -1.35 -13.12 -3.25
CA LEU A 275 -1.82 -13.86 -2.08
C LEU A 275 -1.03 -15.16 -1.91
N PHE A 276 -0.48 -15.33 -0.74
CA PHE A 276 0.11 -16.57 -0.28
C PHE A 276 -0.79 -17.25 0.75
N GLU A 277 -0.86 -18.58 0.67
CA GLU A 277 -1.58 -19.44 1.61
C GLU A 277 -0.60 -20.42 2.26
N LYS A 278 -0.71 -20.60 3.58
CA LYS A 278 0.08 -21.61 4.29
C LYS A 278 -0.33 -22.99 3.84
N ASN A 279 0.62 -23.77 3.39
CA ASN A 279 0.39 -25.19 3.09
C ASN A 279 0.48 -26.00 4.37
N ASN A 280 -0.64 -26.57 4.80
CA ASN A 280 -0.76 -27.39 6.01
C ASN A 280 -0.53 -28.89 5.73
N SER A 281 -0.09 -29.23 4.48
CA SER A 281 0.23 -30.62 4.11
C SER A 281 1.66 -31.02 4.48
#